data_7aaa8d99e6988f544c9289b0256c00cf
#
_entry.id   7aaa8d99e6988f544c9289b0256c00cf
#
_cell.length_a   1.000
_cell.length_b   1.000
_cell.length_c   1.000
_cell.angle_alpha   90.00
_cell.angle_beta   90.00
_cell.angle_gamma   90.00
#
_symmetry.space_group_name_H-M   'P 1'
#
loop_
_entity.id
_entity.type
_entity.pdbx_description
1 polymer ?
#
loop_
_entity_poly.entity_id
_entity_poly.type
_entity_poly.pdbx_seq_one_letter_code
_entity_poly.pdbx_strand_id
1 'polypeptide(L)'
;KLFHGTIIKSGKNIILNINSTFNEKKVITISPGGFRGFYMLGLCKYLKENYELKDYVFSGASAGAWNSLFLSLKENDDDFINYIFDIDYTNVKSLQLIEENVKKAVLNNYKTEDFKLDKVYIGTTVWKKFRFHTVIYNDFSDLEDAINCCIGSSHIPFVTGNLFYKYRNLLTFDGGFSKYPYVDGKYADVHITPSYWEDRKKNKLSRPANLNIKDYTTLFSKKEHDLKIMYLQGYEDAK
;
A
#
# COMPACT_ATOMS: atom_id res chain seq x y z
N LYS A 1 1.85 -7.32 -25.75
CA LYS A 1 1.35 -7.82 -24.45
C LYS A 1 0.35 -6.83 -23.91
N LEU A 2 -0.90 -7.24 -23.80
CA LEU A 2 -2.02 -6.44 -23.31
C LEU A 2 -1.81 -6.07 -21.84
N PHE A 3 -2.10 -4.81 -21.51
CA PHE A 3 -2.11 -4.31 -20.16
C PHE A 3 -3.20 -5.03 -19.35
N HIS A 4 -2.81 -5.80 -18.37
CA HIS A 4 -3.70 -6.33 -17.34
C HIS A 4 -3.67 -5.37 -16.15
N GLY A 5 -4.53 -4.38 -16.18
CA GLY A 5 -4.73 -3.43 -15.10
C GLY A 5 -5.98 -2.60 -15.38
N THR A 6 -6.73 -2.29 -14.35
CA THR A 6 -7.92 -1.46 -14.48
C THR A 6 -7.53 0.02 -14.44
N ILE A 7 -7.82 0.77 -15.51
CA ILE A 7 -7.59 2.21 -15.57
C ILE A 7 -8.85 2.93 -15.11
N ILE A 8 -8.79 3.62 -13.98
CA ILE A 8 -9.88 4.48 -13.51
C ILE A 8 -9.60 5.91 -13.97
N LYS A 9 -10.42 6.44 -14.88
CA LYS A 9 -10.31 7.84 -15.33
C LYS A 9 -10.82 8.80 -14.26
N SER A 10 -10.03 9.83 -13.95
CA SER A 10 -10.47 10.97 -13.15
C SER A 10 -11.69 11.64 -13.79
N GLY A 11 -12.85 11.55 -13.15
CA GLY A 11 -14.03 12.33 -13.52
C GLY A 11 -15.23 11.57 -14.09
N LYS A 12 -15.06 10.38 -14.64
CA LYS A 12 -16.14 9.44 -14.96
C LYS A 12 -15.65 8.04 -14.66
N ASN A 13 -16.36 7.33 -13.80
CA ASN A 13 -16.09 5.92 -13.51
C ASN A 13 -16.33 5.09 -14.77
N ILE A 14 -15.27 4.86 -15.55
CA ILE A 14 -15.28 3.78 -16.55
C ILE A 14 -14.43 2.70 -15.93
N ILE A 15 -15.06 1.77 -15.26
CA ILE A 15 -14.47 0.49 -14.85
C ILE A 15 -14.29 -0.29 -16.13
N LEU A 16 -13.10 -0.28 -16.70
CA LEU A 16 -12.76 -1.15 -17.82
C LEU A 16 -12.29 -2.49 -17.25
N ASN A 17 -13.19 -3.46 -17.27
CA ASN A 17 -12.96 -4.87 -16.97
C ASN A 17 -12.40 -5.20 -15.57
N ILE A 18 -13.24 -5.10 -14.56
CA ILE A 18 -13.12 -5.95 -13.39
C ILE A 18 -13.75 -7.29 -13.81
N ASN A 19 -12.98 -8.36 -13.77
CA ASN A 19 -13.52 -9.71 -13.96
C ASN A 19 -14.72 -9.88 -13.01
N SER A 20 -15.81 -10.49 -13.51
CA SER A 20 -17.06 -10.73 -12.78
C SER A 20 -16.89 -11.43 -11.42
N THR A 21 -15.75 -12.05 -11.19
CA THR A 21 -15.35 -12.68 -9.92
C THR A 21 -15.03 -11.70 -8.79
N PHE A 22 -14.84 -10.40 -9.07
CA PHE A 22 -14.50 -9.42 -8.04
C PHE A 22 -15.71 -9.02 -7.19
N ASN A 23 -16.92 -9.02 -7.76
CA ASN A 23 -18.14 -8.62 -7.06
C ASN A 23 -18.54 -9.53 -5.89
N GLU A 24 -17.95 -10.72 -5.80
CA GLU A 24 -18.23 -11.71 -4.75
C GLU A 24 -17.19 -11.70 -3.61
N LYS A 25 -16.05 -11.01 -3.78
CA LYS A 25 -14.99 -10.97 -2.77
C LYS A 25 -15.15 -9.78 -1.85
N LYS A 26 -14.94 -10.01 -0.57
CA LYS A 26 -14.82 -8.94 0.44
C LYS A 26 -13.50 -8.19 0.26
N VAL A 27 -13.50 -6.91 0.57
CA VAL A 27 -12.37 -6.02 0.32
C VAL A 27 -11.88 -5.37 1.60
N ILE A 28 -10.58 -5.53 1.87
CA ILE A 28 -9.86 -4.70 2.84
C ILE A 28 -9.09 -3.65 2.05
N THR A 29 -9.37 -2.36 2.29
CA THR A 29 -8.61 -1.26 1.71
C THR A 29 -7.69 -0.65 2.74
N ILE A 30 -6.47 -0.29 2.32
CA ILE A 30 -5.43 0.27 3.18
C ILE A 30 -4.94 1.57 2.56
N SER A 31 -5.07 2.66 3.32
CA SER A 31 -4.74 4.00 2.82
C SER A 31 -3.22 4.23 2.70
N PRO A 32 -2.79 5.22 1.90
CA PRO A 32 -1.44 5.76 1.99
C PRO A 32 -1.14 6.31 3.39
N GLY A 33 0.13 6.41 3.75
CA GLY A 33 0.46 6.92 5.09
C GLY A 33 1.94 7.17 5.37
N GLY A 34 2.85 7.00 4.42
CA GLY A 34 4.28 7.12 4.67
C GLY A 34 4.71 6.22 5.84
N PHE A 35 5.51 6.72 6.79
CA PHE A 35 5.91 5.94 7.97
C PHE A 35 4.75 5.53 8.89
N ARG A 36 3.59 6.19 8.81
CA ARG A 36 2.37 5.70 9.50
C ARG A 36 1.90 4.33 8.98
N GLY A 37 2.50 3.84 7.90
CA GLY A 37 2.38 2.45 7.45
C GLY A 37 2.73 1.43 8.52
N PHE A 38 3.64 1.76 9.45
CA PHE A 38 3.98 0.87 10.57
C PHE A 38 2.86 0.77 11.61
N TYR A 39 2.11 1.84 11.83
CA TYR A 39 0.86 1.76 12.61
C TYR A 39 -0.16 0.84 11.92
N MET A 40 -0.35 1.02 10.62
CA MET A 40 -1.26 0.16 9.85
C MET A 40 -0.78 -1.30 9.78
N LEU A 41 0.54 -1.54 9.83
CA LEU A 41 1.11 -2.89 9.91
C LEU A 41 0.67 -3.59 11.21
N GLY A 42 0.63 -2.87 12.33
CA GLY A 42 0.09 -3.38 13.60
C GLY A 42 -1.37 -3.78 13.49
N LEU A 43 -2.22 -2.92 12.89
CA LEU A 43 -3.61 -3.24 12.60
C LEU A 43 -3.74 -4.49 11.71
N CYS A 44 -2.93 -4.59 10.66
CA CYS A 44 -2.92 -5.74 9.74
C CYS A 44 -2.50 -7.04 10.44
N LYS A 45 -1.50 -6.97 11.32
CA LYS A 45 -1.05 -8.13 12.13
C LYS A 45 -2.17 -8.64 13.01
N TYR A 46 -2.84 -7.75 13.74
CA TYR A 46 -3.98 -8.13 14.59
C TYR A 46 -5.10 -8.79 13.77
N LEU A 47 -5.42 -8.22 12.60
CA LEU A 47 -6.45 -8.81 11.71
C LEU A 47 -6.06 -10.22 11.27
N LYS A 48 -4.80 -10.45 10.87
CA LYS A 48 -4.35 -11.79 10.45
C LYS A 48 -4.43 -12.82 11.57
N GLU A 49 -4.16 -12.43 12.81
CA GLU A 49 -4.18 -13.34 13.96
C GLU A 49 -5.59 -13.69 14.44
N ASN A 50 -6.52 -12.76 14.30
CA ASN A 50 -7.82 -12.87 14.96
C ASN A 50 -9.00 -13.10 14.01
N TYR A 51 -8.79 -12.99 12.68
CA TYR A 51 -9.85 -13.11 11.68
C TYR A 51 -9.46 -13.99 10.50
N GLU A 52 -10.42 -14.75 9.99
CA GLU A 52 -10.26 -15.51 8.74
C GLU A 52 -10.32 -14.57 7.54
N LEU A 53 -9.20 -14.40 6.84
CA LEU A 53 -9.08 -13.50 5.69
C LEU A 53 -9.18 -14.24 4.33
N LYS A 54 -9.63 -15.49 4.31
CA LYS A 54 -9.66 -16.31 3.08
C LYS A 54 -10.54 -15.73 1.98
N ASP A 55 -11.64 -15.05 2.34
CA ASP A 55 -12.61 -14.49 1.39
C ASP A 55 -12.32 -13.03 1.03
N TYR A 56 -11.25 -12.46 1.60
CA TYR A 56 -10.87 -11.08 1.38
C TYR A 56 -9.81 -10.94 0.30
N VAL A 57 -9.86 -9.81 -0.40
CA VAL A 57 -8.77 -9.24 -1.19
C VAL A 57 -8.26 -7.97 -0.52
N PHE A 58 -7.01 -7.64 -0.77
CA PHE A 58 -6.28 -6.57 -0.09
C PHE A 58 -5.92 -5.50 -1.10
N SER A 59 -6.40 -4.29 -0.90
CA SER A 59 -6.17 -3.20 -1.82
C SER A 59 -5.54 -2.00 -1.12
N GLY A 60 -4.44 -1.50 -1.66
CA GLY A 60 -3.76 -0.37 -1.05
C GLY A 60 -2.89 0.40 -2.01
N ALA A 61 -2.35 1.51 -1.52
CA ALA A 61 -1.37 2.31 -2.25
C ALA A 61 -0.35 2.91 -1.30
N SER A 62 0.85 3.21 -1.79
CA SER A 62 1.94 3.72 -0.98
C SER A 62 2.21 2.77 0.20
N ALA A 63 2.23 3.28 1.44
CA ALA A 63 2.32 2.45 2.64
C ALA A 63 1.23 1.36 2.69
N GLY A 64 0.03 1.64 2.17
CA GLY A 64 -1.05 0.65 2.08
C GLY A 64 -0.76 -0.47 1.09
N ALA A 65 0.02 -0.24 0.03
CA ALA A 65 0.45 -1.29 -0.89
C ALA A 65 1.34 -2.33 -0.20
N TRP A 66 2.31 -1.89 0.59
CA TRP A 66 3.17 -2.75 1.39
C TRP A 66 2.39 -3.56 2.42
N ASN A 67 1.42 -2.94 3.09
CA ASN A 67 0.54 -3.63 4.04
C ASN A 67 -0.41 -4.61 3.35
N SER A 68 -0.86 -4.33 2.12
CA SER A 68 -1.64 -5.28 1.32
C SER A 68 -0.82 -6.51 0.95
N LEU A 69 0.46 -6.32 0.61
CA LEU A 69 1.40 -7.41 0.37
C LEU A 69 1.59 -8.24 1.65
N PHE A 70 1.81 -7.60 2.81
CA PHE A 70 1.90 -8.29 4.10
C PHE A 70 0.66 -9.13 4.42
N LEU A 71 -0.55 -8.61 4.20
CA LEU A 71 -1.78 -9.37 4.43
C LEU A 71 -1.89 -10.62 3.54
N SER A 72 -1.22 -10.64 2.40
CA SER A 72 -1.21 -11.78 1.48
C SER A 72 -0.21 -12.87 1.84
N LEU A 73 0.74 -12.60 2.75
CA LEU A 73 1.68 -13.59 3.28
C LEU A 73 0.91 -14.72 3.97
N LYS A 74 1.28 -15.97 3.70
CA LYS A 74 0.55 -17.15 4.20
C LYS A 74 0.89 -17.45 5.66
N GLU A 75 2.18 -17.44 5.98
CA GLU A 75 2.73 -17.89 7.26
C GLU A 75 3.98 -17.05 7.63
N ASN A 76 4.47 -17.20 8.85
CA ASN A 76 5.68 -16.54 9.35
C ASN A 76 5.61 -15.00 9.41
N ASP A 77 4.46 -14.49 9.84
CA ASP A 77 4.22 -13.05 9.96
C ASP A 77 5.19 -12.36 10.92
N ASP A 78 5.57 -13.04 12.01
CA ASP A 78 6.48 -12.48 13.02
C ASP A 78 7.91 -12.36 12.45
N ASP A 79 8.35 -13.34 11.68
CA ASP A 79 9.64 -13.29 11.01
C ASP A 79 9.66 -12.15 9.98
N PHE A 80 8.58 -11.98 9.20
CA PHE A 80 8.46 -10.86 8.27
C PHE A 80 8.60 -9.51 8.99
N ILE A 81 7.89 -9.34 10.10
CA ILE A 81 7.92 -8.11 10.89
C ILE A 81 9.32 -7.89 11.48
N ASN A 82 9.96 -8.94 12.00
CA ASN A 82 11.33 -8.87 12.52
C ASN A 82 12.31 -8.45 11.43
N TYR A 83 12.28 -9.05 10.23
CA TYR A 83 13.14 -8.65 9.10
C TYR A 83 12.94 -7.20 8.70
N ILE A 84 11.69 -6.70 8.73
CA ILE A 84 11.41 -5.29 8.44
C ILE A 84 11.98 -4.38 9.54
N PHE A 85 11.87 -4.75 10.83
CA PHE A 85 12.41 -3.94 11.92
C PHE A 85 13.93 -4.03 12.08
N ASP A 86 14.57 -5.08 11.56
CA ASP A 86 16.04 -5.21 11.55
C ASP A 86 16.73 -4.28 10.52
N ILE A 87 15.94 -3.66 9.62
CA ILE A 87 16.46 -2.65 8.70
C ILE A 87 16.86 -1.39 9.49
N ASP A 88 18.10 -0.92 9.29
CA ASP A 88 18.53 0.35 9.86
C ASP A 88 17.87 1.54 9.16
N TYR A 89 16.78 2.01 9.74
CA TYR A 89 16.08 3.21 9.26
C TYR A 89 16.77 4.51 9.65
N THR A 90 17.69 4.50 10.62
CA THR A 90 18.27 5.72 11.20
C THR A 90 19.45 6.27 10.39
N ASN A 91 20.29 5.39 9.87
CA ASN A 91 21.52 5.74 9.14
C ASN A 91 21.33 5.80 7.63
N VAL A 92 20.15 5.47 7.13
CA VAL A 92 19.86 5.46 5.69
C VAL A 92 19.68 6.89 5.17
N LYS A 93 20.42 7.24 4.12
CA LYS A 93 20.48 8.61 3.56
C LYS A 93 19.24 9.00 2.75
N SER A 94 18.45 8.03 2.28
CA SER A 94 17.27 8.30 1.44
C SER A 94 16.16 7.27 1.67
N LEU A 95 14.92 7.67 1.42
CA LEU A 95 13.78 6.76 1.48
C LEU A 95 13.86 5.68 0.40
N GLN A 96 14.44 6.01 -0.77
CA GLN A 96 14.69 5.02 -1.82
C GLN A 96 15.54 3.85 -1.30
N LEU A 97 16.60 4.14 -0.55
CA LEU A 97 17.46 3.11 0.01
C LEU A 97 16.72 2.27 1.07
N ILE A 98 15.78 2.85 1.79
CA ILE A 98 14.89 2.10 2.70
C ILE A 98 14.06 1.10 1.89
N GLU A 99 13.39 1.52 0.82
CA GLU A 99 12.59 0.64 -0.03
C GLU A 99 13.43 -0.47 -0.67
N GLU A 100 14.64 -0.16 -1.12
CA GLU A 100 15.60 -1.14 -1.63
C GLU A 100 16.01 -2.16 -0.56
N ASN A 101 16.23 -1.72 0.68
CA ASN A 101 16.56 -2.61 1.79
C ASN A 101 15.37 -3.48 2.18
N VAL A 102 14.15 -2.93 2.20
CA VAL A 102 12.91 -3.72 2.39
C VAL A 102 12.78 -4.77 1.28
N LYS A 103 12.97 -4.39 0.02
CA LYS A 103 12.94 -5.32 -1.11
C LYS A 103 13.94 -6.45 -0.91
N LYS A 104 15.19 -6.13 -0.57
CA LYS A 104 16.24 -7.14 -0.31
C LYS A 104 15.87 -8.05 0.85
N ALA A 105 15.41 -7.50 1.97
CA ALA A 105 15.02 -8.28 3.13
C ALA A 105 13.92 -9.28 2.80
N VAL A 106 12.89 -8.84 2.06
CA VAL A 106 11.78 -9.71 1.67
C VAL A 106 12.24 -10.78 0.68
N LEU A 107 12.96 -10.43 -0.40
CA LEU A 107 13.39 -11.40 -1.42
C LEU A 107 14.45 -12.38 -0.94
N ASN A 108 15.23 -12.05 0.09
CA ASN A 108 16.20 -12.97 0.66
C ASN A 108 15.54 -14.05 1.53
N ASN A 109 14.38 -13.78 2.10
CA ASN A 109 13.74 -14.63 3.09
C ASN A 109 12.44 -15.28 2.59
N TYR A 110 11.85 -14.78 1.50
CA TYR A 110 10.57 -15.25 0.99
C TYR A 110 10.59 -15.47 -0.52
N LYS A 111 9.71 -16.36 -0.98
CA LYS A 111 9.46 -16.67 -2.38
C LYS A 111 8.05 -16.30 -2.78
N THR A 112 7.75 -16.35 -4.08
CA THR A 112 6.42 -16.04 -4.63
C THR A 112 5.33 -16.91 -4.04
N GLU A 113 5.61 -18.19 -3.84
CA GLU A 113 4.68 -19.17 -3.27
C GLU A 113 4.28 -18.90 -1.82
N ASP A 114 5.04 -18.10 -1.08
CA ASP A 114 4.72 -17.72 0.30
C ASP A 114 3.60 -16.68 0.37
N PHE A 115 3.26 -16.05 -0.75
CA PHE A 115 2.24 -15.01 -0.83
C PHE A 115 1.05 -15.46 -1.70
N LYS A 116 -0.14 -14.97 -1.35
CA LYS A 116 -1.37 -15.06 -2.17
C LYS A 116 -1.47 -13.81 -3.04
N LEU A 117 -0.59 -13.67 -4.05
CA LEU A 117 -0.50 -12.47 -4.87
C LEU A 117 -1.77 -12.18 -5.68
N ASP A 118 -2.56 -13.20 -5.99
CA ASP A 118 -3.89 -13.10 -6.63
C ASP A 118 -4.90 -12.30 -5.80
N LYS A 119 -4.63 -12.10 -4.51
CA LYS A 119 -5.45 -11.30 -3.58
C LYS A 119 -4.99 -9.86 -3.44
N VAL A 120 -3.85 -9.49 -4.02
CA VAL A 120 -3.23 -8.16 -3.84
C VAL A 120 -3.61 -7.24 -4.98
N TYR A 121 -4.09 -6.05 -4.64
CA TYR A 121 -4.47 -4.98 -5.57
C TYR A 121 -3.71 -3.70 -5.19
N ILE A 122 -2.81 -3.24 -6.04
CA ILE A 122 -1.96 -2.08 -5.77
C ILE A 122 -2.35 -0.92 -6.68
N GLY A 123 -2.79 0.16 -6.06
CA GLY A 123 -3.13 1.41 -6.74
C GLY A 123 -1.89 2.28 -6.95
N THR A 124 -1.67 2.71 -8.18
CA THR A 124 -0.60 3.64 -8.55
C THR A 124 -1.16 4.82 -9.32
N THR A 125 -0.47 5.95 -9.26
CA THR A 125 -0.72 7.06 -10.17
C THR A 125 0.24 6.97 -11.35
N VAL A 126 -0.25 6.97 -12.57
CA VAL A 126 0.58 6.94 -13.77
C VAL A 126 0.39 8.18 -14.64
N TRP A 127 1.48 8.64 -15.26
CA TRP A 127 1.45 9.69 -16.26
C TRP A 127 1.32 9.07 -17.66
N LYS A 128 0.18 9.33 -18.31
CA LYS A 128 -0.08 8.84 -19.67
C LYS A 128 -0.90 9.87 -20.43
N LYS A 129 -0.53 10.12 -21.69
CA LYS A 129 -1.24 11.07 -22.57
C LYS A 129 -1.45 12.44 -21.90
N PHE A 130 -0.38 12.99 -21.29
CA PHE A 130 -0.38 14.29 -20.62
C PHE A 130 -1.38 14.42 -19.44
N ARG A 131 -1.79 13.31 -18.84
CA ARG A 131 -2.72 13.28 -17.69
C ARG A 131 -2.31 12.23 -16.68
N PHE A 132 -2.67 12.47 -15.43
CA PHE A 132 -2.58 11.47 -14.37
C PHE A 132 -3.79 10.54 -14.42
N HIS A 133 -3.51 9.25 -14.26
CA HIS A 133 -4.51 8.20 -14.17
C HIS A 133 -4.22 7.31 -12.97
N THR A 134 -5.25 6.77 -12.33
CA THR A 134 -5.09 5.66 -11.39
C THR A 134 -5.06 4.36 -12.17
N VAL A 135 -4.06 3.52 -11.89
CA VAL A 135 -3.99 2.14 -12.37
C VAL A 135 -3.92 1.23 -11.17
N ILE A 136 -4.75 0.21 -11.16
CA ILE A 136 -4.75 -0.83 -10.13
C ILE A 136 -4.17 -2.10 -10.75
N TYR A 137 -3.10 -2.61 -10.16
CA TYR A 137 -2.43 -3.84 -10.58
C TYR A 137 -2.77 -4.97 -9.62
N ASN A 138 -3.03 -6.16 -10.17
CA ASN A 138 -3.30 -7.40 -9.44
C ASN A 138 -2.80 -8.66 -10.15
N ASP A 139 -2.13 -8.51 -11.27
CA ASP A 139 -1.61 -9.57 -12.13
C ASP A 139 -0.08 -9.67 -12.03
N PHE A 140 0.42 -9.89 -10.83
CA PHE A 140 1.85 -9.97 -10.58
C PHE A 140 2.41 -11.31 -11.07
N SER A 141 3.54 -11.25 -11.80
CA SER A 141 4.23 -12.44 -12.29
C SER A 141 4.91 -13.22 -11.18
N ASP A 142 5.40 -12.51 -10.18
CA ASP A 142 6.14 -13.02 -9.04
C ASP A 142 6.20 -12.00 -7.89
N LEU A 143 6.84 -12.37 -6.80
CA LEU A 143 6.98 -11.51 -5.63
C LEU A 143 7.78 -10.23 -5.94
N GLU A 144 8.81 -10.33 -6.77
CA GLU A 144 9.63 -9.17 -7.13
C GLU A 144 8.81 -8.15 -7.94
N ASP A 145 7.96 -8.60 -8.87
CA ASP A 145 7.06 -7.73 -9.62
C ASP A 145 6.07 -7.01 -8.70
N ALA A 146 5.50 -7.73 -7.72
CA ALA A 146 4.61 -7.13 -6.71
C ALA A 146 5.33 -6.07 -5.86
N ILE A 147 6.56 -6.36 -5.40
CA ILE A 147 7.38 -5.40 -4.64
C ILE A 147 7.74 -4.18 -5.50
N ASN A 148 8.12 -4.37 -6.76
CA ASN A 148 8.40 -3.26 -7.67
C ASN A 148 7.16 -2.38 -7.88
N CYS A 149 5.96 -2.98 -7.89
CA CYS A 149 4.71 -2.22 -7.92
C CYS A 149 4.49 -1.44 -6.62
N CYS A 150 4.80 -2.01 -5.44
CA CYS A 150 4.76 -1.30 -4.16
C CYS A 150 5.69 -0.07 -4.17
N ILE A 151 6.93 -0.23 -4.64
CA ILE A 151 7.90 0.88 -4.79
C ILE A 151 7.33 1.96 -5.72
N GLY A 152 6.78 1.57 -6.89
CA GLY A 152 6.15 2.51 -7.80
C GLY A 152 4.93 3.22 -7.18
N SER A 153 4.16 2.51 -6.36
CA SER A 153 3.03 3.06 -5.62
C SER A 153 3.42 3.99 -4.48
N SER A 154 4.66 3.92 -4.01
CA SER A 154 5.23 4.79 -2.95
C SER A 154 6.11 5.91 -3.52
N HIS A 155 6.25 5.98 -4.84
CA HIS A 155 7.20 6.91 -5.46
C HIS A 155 6.71 8.36 -5.43
N ILE A 156 7.38 9.18 -4.63
CA ILE A 156 7.19 10.63 -4.57
C ILE A 156 8.46 11.29 -5.14
N PRO A 157 8.35 12.04 -6.27
CA PRO A 157 9.50 12.70 -6.88
C PRO A 157 10.32 13.49 -5.87
N PHE A 158 11.64 13.33 -5.92
CA PHE A 158 12.64 13.98 -5.05
C PHE A 158 12.55 13.63 -3.53
N VAL A 159 11.54 12.88 -3.12
CA VAL A 159 11.34 12.46 -1.71
C VAL A 159 11.77 11.00 -1.54
N THR A 160 11.19 10.10 -2.32
CA THR A 160 11.50 8.66 -2.25
C THR A 160 12.48 8.20 -3.34
N GLY A 161 12.97 9.09 -4.17
CA GLY A 161 13.93 8.75 -5.23
C GLY A 161 14.08 9.87 -6.25
N ASN A 162 14.45 9.51 -7.48
CA ASN A 162 14.61 10.41 -8.60
C ASN A 162 13.28 11.05 -9.03
N LEU A 163 13.31 11.91 -10.04
CA LEU A 163 12.09 12.54 -10.58
C LEU A 163 11.07 11.51 -11.08
N PHE A 164 11.55 10.40 -11.64
CA PHE A 164 10.71 9.39 -12.26
C PHE A 164 11.03 7.99 -11.79
N TYR A 165 10.00 7.21 -11.56
CA TYR A 165 10.06 5.76 -11.43
C TYR A 165 9.25 5.13 -12.57
N LYS A 166 9.74 4.02 -13.13
CA LYS A 166 9.03 3.30 -14.19
C LYS A 166 8.63 1.92 -13.69
N TYR A 167 7.34 1.65 -13.73
CA TYR A 167 6.81 0.31 -13.54
C TYR A 167 6.04 -0.11 -14.80
N ARG A 168 6.35 -1.30 -15.33
CA ARG A 168 5.77 -1.83 -16.58
C ARG A 168 5.75 -0.79 -17.73
N ASN A 169 6.85 -0.07 -17.91
CA ASN A 169 7.05 0.99 -18.91
C ASN A 169 6.17 2.25 -18.75
N LEU A 170 5.46 2.40 -17.65
CA LEU A 170 4.75 3.62 -17.32
C LEU A 170 5.50 4.43 -16.27
N LEU A 171 5.51 5.76 -16.44
CA LEU A 171 5.93 6.67 -15.36
C LEU A 171 4.92 6.60 -14.25
N THR A 172 5.40 6.17 -13.06
CA THR A 172 4.57 5.82 -11.93
C THR A 172 4.90 6.72 -10.75
N PHE A 173 3.89 7.08 -10.01
CA PHE A 173 3.95 7.97 -8.87
C PHE A 173 3.11 7.39 -7.73
N ASP A 174 3.28 7.95 -6.53
CA ASP A 174 2.53 7.55 -5.35
C ASP A 174 1.03 7.46 -5.62
N GLY A 175 0.46 6.33 -5.24
CA GLY A 175 -0.96 6.07 -5.43
C GLY A 175 -1.85 7.01 -4.62
N GLY A 176 -1.32 7.69 -3.60
CA GLY A 176 -2.01 8.73 -2.83
C GLY A 176 -2.33 9.99 -3.63
N PHE A 177 -1.66 10.24 -4.76
CA PHE A 177 -2.03 11.32 -5.68
C PHE A 177 -3.30 11.04 -6.48
N SER A 178 -3.77 9.80 -6.48
CA SER A 178 -4.96 9.35 -7.18
C SER A 178 -6.17 9.33 -6.26
N LYS A 179 -7.36 9.21 -6.85
CA LYS A 179 -8.59 9.11 -6.06
C LYS A 179 -8.61 7.77 -5.31
N TYR A 180 -8.78 7.87 -4.02
CA TYR A 180 -9.13 6.80 -3.12
C TYR A 180 -10.64 6.49 -3.20
N PRO A 181 -11.06 5.24 -3.01
CA PRO A 181 -10.29 4.04 -2.71
C PRO A 181 -9.89 3.26 -3.97
N TYR A 182 -8.81 2.51 -3.87
CA TYR A 182 -8.17 1.80 -4.99
C TYR A 182 -9.01 0.67 -5.58
N VAL A 183 -9.88 0.10 -4.80
CA VAL A 183 -11.00 -0.71 -5.27
C VAL A 183 -12.23 0.08 -4.91
N ASP A 184 -13.12 0.36 -5.84
CA ASP A 184 -14.26 1.28 -5.70
C ASP A 184 -14.77 1.34 -4.25
N GLY A 185 -14.55 2.46 -3.53
CA GLY A 185 -14.77 2.62 -2.09
C GLY A 185 -16.16 2.41 -1.57
N LYS A 186 -17.08 2.21 -2.44
CA LYS A 186 -18.41 1.78 -2.09
C LYS A 186 -18.48 0.35 -1.57
N TYR A 187 -17.40 -0.43 -1.81
CA TYR A 187 -17.37 -1.88 -1.57
C TYR A 187 -16.27 -2.35 -0.61
N ALA A 188 -15.59 -1.43 0.08
CA ALA A 188 -14.66 -1.83 1.13
C ALA A 188 -15.42 -2.30 2.37
N ASP A 189 -15.26 -3.57 2.74
CA ASP A 189 -15.82 -4.12 3.97
C ASP A 189 -15.04 -3.63 5.19
N VAL A 190 -13.73 -3.45 5.03
CA VAL A 190 -12.83 -2.91 6.05
C VAL A 190 -11.94 -1.85 5.43
N HIS A 191 -11.79 -0.72 6.12
CA HIS A 191 -10.91 0.35 5.74
C HIS A 191 -9.87 0.63 6.82
N ILE A 192 -8.60 0.37 6.51
CA ILE A 192 -7.46 0.62 7.37
C ILE A 192 -6.84 1.97 7.01
N THR A 193 -6.78 2.87 7.98
CA THR A 193 -6.24 4.23 7.82
C THR A 193 -5.47 4.66 9.06
N PRO A 194 -4.38 5.44 8.93
CA PRO A 194 -3.66 5.98 10.07
C PRO A 194 -4.45 7.06 10.84
N SER A 195 -5.54 7.57 10.28
CA SER A 195 -6.43 8.56 10.89
C SER A 195 -7.70 7.95 11.48
N TYR A 196 -7.67 6.68 11.83
CA TYR A 196 -8.84 5.90 12.28
C TYR A 196 -9.68 6.60 13.36
N TRP A 197 -9.07 7.35 14.28
CA TRP A 197 -9.76 8.05 15.36
C TRP A 197 -10.46 9.36 14.94
N GLU A 198 -9.97 10.02 13.90
CA GLU A 198 -10.57 11.26 13.39
C GLU A 198 -11.82 10.99 12.57
N ASP A 199 -11.88 9.86 11.87
CA ASP A 199 -12.98 9.53 10.95
C ASP A 199 -14.21 8.97 11.67
N ARG A 200 -14.08 8.42 12.88
CA ARG A 200 -15.23 7.99 13.71
C ARG A 200 -16.24 9.10 13.97
N LYS A 201 -15.79 10.35 14.01
CA LYS A 201 -16.69 11.51 14.27
C LYS A 201 -17.42 12.01 13.03
N LYS A 202 -17.04 11.62 11.83
CA LYS A 202 -17.53 12.28 10.61
C LYS A 202 -18.38 11.41 9.68
N ASN A 203 -18.52 10.11 9.91
CA ASN A 203 -19.31 9.18 9.07
C ASN A 203 -19.22 9.41 7.55
N LYS A 204 -18.10 9.98 7.09
CA LYS A 204 -17.81 10.18 5.68
C LYS A 204 -16.48 9.50 5.42
N LEU A 205 -16.42 8.64 4.39
CA LEU A 205 -15.20 8.31 3.70
C LEU A 205 -14.53 9.63 3.28
N SER A 206 -13.81 10.22 4.23
CA SER A 206 -13.14 11.49 3.98
C SER A 206 -12.06 11.22 2.98
N ARG A 207 -12.09 11.98 1.89
CA ARG A 207 -10.90 12.14 1.06
C ARG A 207 -9.73 12.37 2.00
N PRO A 208 -8.52 11.82 1.73
CA PRO A 208 -7.35 12.29 2.44
C PRO A 208 -7.42 13.82 2.39
N ALA A 209 -7.47 14.44 3.56
CA ALA A 209 -7.49 15.90 3.67
C ALA A 209 -6.36 16.40 2.78
N ASN A 210 -6.57 17.49 2.05
CA ASN A 210 -5.57 18.08 1.17
C ASN A 210 -4.23 18.06 1.91
N LEU A 211 -3.37 17.06 1.58
CA LEU A 211 -2.11 16.85 2.24
C LEU A 211 -1.29 18.10 2.00
N ASN A 212 -1.06 18.86 3.04
CA ASN A 212 -0.18 20.03 2.99
C ASN A 212 1.25 19.51 2.79
N ILE A 213 2.12 20.27 2.11
CA ILE A 213 3.53 19.91 1.94
C ILE A 213 4.21 19.62 3.30
N LYS A 214 3.78 20.30 4.37
CA LYS A 214 4.23 20.01 5.75
C LYS A 214 3.82 18.63 6.23
N ASP A 215 2.65 18.11 5.84
CA ASP A 215 2.21 16.79 6.21
C ASP A 215 3.06 15.71 5.54
N TYR A 216 3.52 15.95 4.30
CA TYR A 216 4.47 15.06 3.62
C TYR A 216 5.83 15.02 4.31
N THR A 217 6.38 16.16 4.73
CA THR A 217 7.66 16.18 5.45
C THR A 217 7.56 15.49 6.81
N THR A 218 6.45 15.63 7.51
CA THR A 218 6.18 14.97 8.79
C THR A 218 5.98 13.48 8.62
N LEU A 219 5.26 13.05 7.58
CA LEU A 219 5.03 11.63 7.28
C LEU A 219 6.32 10.83 7.05
N PHE A 220 7.39 11.48 6.62
CA PHE A 220 8.68 10.87 6.32
C PHE A 220 9.82 11.31 7.26
N SER A 221 9.50 12.03 8.34
CA SER A 221 10.49 12.46 9.33
C SER A 221 10.86 11.30 10.25
N LYS A 222 12.08 10.77 10.09
CA LYS A 222 12.62 9.70 10.95
C LYS A 222 12.78 10.13 12.42
N LYS A 223 12.90 11.44 12.68
CA LYS A 223 13.10 11.97 14.05
C LYS A 223 11.80 12.00 14.85
N GLU A 224 10.65 11.99 14.19
CA GLU A 224 9.35 12.17 14.82
C GLU A 224 8.62 10.84 15.04
N HIS A 225 9.12 9.74 14.45
CA HIS A 225 8.43 8.44 14.50
C HIS A 225 9.33 7.35 15.08
N ASP A 226 8.94 6.81 16.23
CA ASP A 226 9.38 5.49 16.66
C ASP A 226 8.52 4.44 15.96
N LEU A 227 9.07 3.78 14.95
CA LEU A 227 8.34 2.86 14.08
C LEU A 227 7.80 1.65 14.84
N LYS A 228 8.56 1.18 15.84
CA LYS A 228 8.16 0.03 16.66
C LYS A 228 7.03 0.39 17.62
N ILE A 229 7.09 1.58 18.23
CA ILE A 229 5.99 2.09 19.06
C ILE A 229 4.73 2.27 18.21
N MET A 230 4.84 2.81 17.00
CA MET A 230 3.69 2.94 16.10
C MET A 230 3.06 1.59 15.75
N TYR A 231 3.88 0.58 15.45
CA TYR A 231 3.39 -0.78 15.19
C TYR A 231 2.65 -1.36 16.40
N LEU A 232 3.24 -1.27 17.59
CA LEU A 232 2.61 -1.77 18.81
C LEU A 232 1.30 -1.03 19.10
N GLN A 233 1.28 0.29 18.90
CA GLN A 233 0.05 1.08 19.09
C GLN A 233 -1.03 0.65 18.09
N GLY A 234 -0.68 0.44 16.82
CA GLY A 234 -1.64 -0.04 15.82
C GLY A 234 -2.22 -1.41 16.16
N TYR A 235 -1.38 -2.31 16.69
CA TYR A 235 -1.84 -3.62 17.14
C TYR A 235 -2.80 -3.52 18.33
N GLU A 236 -2.49 -2.68 19.33
CA GLU A 236 -3.37 -2.44 20.49
C GLU A 236 -4.68 -1.75 20.09
N ASP A 237 -4.64 -0.78 19.20
CA ASP A 237 -5.83 -0.05 18.75
C ASP A 237 -6.79 -0.93 17.92
N ALA A 238 -6.33 -2.08 17.43
CA ALA A 238 -7.14 -3.04 16.69
C ALA A 238 -7.96 -3.98 17.58
N LYS A 239 -7.61 -4.09 18.88
CA LYS A 239 -8.34 -4.91 19.88
C LYS A 239 -9.69 -4.31 20.21
#